data_4d7f5d5a707ae6fe33c0544185e7007b
#
_entry.id   4d7f5d5a707ae6fe33c0544185e7007b
#
_cell.length_a   1.000
_cell.length_b   1.000
_cell.length_c   1.000
_cell.angle_alpha   90.00
_cell.angle_beta   90.00
_cell.angle_gamma   90.00
#
_symmetry.space_group_name_H-M   'P 1'
#
loop_
_entity.id
_entity.type
_entity.pdbx_description
1 polymer ?
#
loop_
_entity_poly.entity_id
_entity_poly.type
_entity_poly.pdbx_seq_one_letter_code
_entity_poly.pdbx_strand_id
1 'polypeptide(L)'
;RSIVGFLINSDINETLISERADDLFADPIIEYSTTNQTFLQSPEIFSATPDVVISVGFKPGVTDNPGKAALDGFRTIFPNASPDSDISTYITYAFYGVNGQATPEFIASKLYNNLIERAVISDNEMCNNGNWPMIEYPEKPPQEFKQPAHINLEISDDELIELSETGLLALNLEEMKTIQSHYRDES
;
A
#
# COMPACT_ATOMS: atom_id res chain seq x y z
N ARG A 1 13.99 13.41 9.26
CA ARG A 1 13.32 12.45 10.16
C ARG A 1 12.32 11.61 9.40
N SER A 2 12.09 10.38 9.84
CA SER A 2 11.05 9.50 9.29
C SER A 2 10.15 8.99 10.41
N ILE A 3 8.88 8.79 10.08
CA ILE A 3 7.85 8.28 10.98
C ILE A 3 7.12 7.18 10.22
N VAL A 4 6.95 6.02 10.84
CA VAL A 4 6.10 4.95 10.30
C VAL A 4 4.68 5.19 10.78
N GLY A 5 3.73 5.11 9.86
CA GLY A 5 2.32 5.27 10.15
C GLY A 5 1.51 4.04 9.73
N PHE A 6 0.42 3.83 10.43
CA PHE A 6 -0.53 2.76 10.20
C PHE A 6 -1.93 3.36 9.98
N LEU A 7 -2.54 3.03 8.85
CA LEU A 7 -3.91 3.36 8.53
C LEU A 7 -4.78 2.15 8.85
N ILE A 8 -5.62 2.28 9.88
CA ILE A 8 -6.42 1.18 10.40
C ILE A 8 -7.87 1.36 9.92
N ASN A 9 -8.36 0.38 9.16
CA ASN A 9 -9.77 0.25 8.82
C ASN A 9 -10.36 -0.89 9.66
N SER A 10 -11.15 -0.56 10.69
CA SER A 10 -11.71 -1.53 11.63
C SER A 10 -12.99 -1.01 12.28
N ASP A 11 -13.82 -1.92 12.79
CA ASP A 11 -15.00 -1.67 13.60
C ASP A 11 -14.68 -1.48 15.10
N ILE A 12 -13.42 -1.67 15.50
CA ILE A 12 -12.98 -1.45 16.89
C ILE A 12 -12.98 0.04 17.21
N ASN A 13 -13.46 0.37 18.41
CA ASN A 13 -13.50 1.75 18.88
C ASN A 13 -12.09 2.37 18.92
N GLU A 14 -11.95 3.57 18.38
CA GLU A 14 -10.69 4.30 18.26
C GLU A 14 -9.98 4.51 19.61
N THR A 15 -10.73 4.76 20.70
CA THR A 15 -10.17 4.91 22.05
C THR A 15 -9.47 3.63 22.49
N LEU A 16 -10.06 2.46 22.23
CA LEU A 16 -9.47 1.17 22.58
C LEU A 16 -8.19 0.90 21.77
N ILE A 17 -8.20 1.27 20.49
CA ILE A 17 -6.99 1.17 19.64
C ILE A 17 -5.90 2.09 20.19
N SER A 18 -6.23 3.32 20.54
CA SER A 18 -5.29 4.30 21.08
C SER A 18 -4.65 3.84 22.39
N GLU A 19 -5.43 3.22 23.30
CA GLU A 19 -4.91 2.67 24.55
C GLU A 19 -3.93 1.52 24.38
N ARG A 20 -3.97 0.84 23.21
CA ARG A 20 -3.12 -0.31 22.90
C ARG A 20 -2.11 -0.03 21.80
N ALA A 21 -2.00 1.21 21.34
CA ALA A 21 -1.19 1.56 20.18
C ALA A 21 0.30 1.29 20.42
N ASP A 22 0.83 1.57 21.60
CA ASP A 22 2.24 1.28 21.93
C ASP A 22 2.53 -0.23 21.92
N ASP A 23 1.61 -1.04 22.44
CA ASP A 23 1.76 -2.51 22.42
C ASP A 23 1.72 -3.10 21.00
N LEU A 24 1.03 -2.41 20.07
CA LEU A 24 0.78 -2.90 18.71
C LEU A 24 1.83 -2.43 17.70
N PHE A 25 2.26 -1.17 17.80
CA PHE A 25 2.91 -0.46 16.70
C PHE A 25 4.25 0.18 17.08
N ALA A 26 4.68 0.10 18.34
CA ALA A 26 5.90 0.71 18.80
C ALA A 26 6.82 -0.29 19.52
N ASP A 27 8.13 -0.15 19.32
CA ASP A 27 9.10 -0.79 20.18
C ASP A 27 9.17 0.00 21.50
N PRO A 28 8.75 -0.58 22.65
CA PRO A 28 8.62 0.16 23.92
C PRO A 28 9.94 0.68 24.50
N ILE A 29 11.09 0.28 23.91
CA ILE A 29 12.41 0.71 24.36
C ILE A 29 12.85 1.98 23.63
N ILE A 30 12.51 2.11 22.34
CA ILE A 30 13.07 3.14 21.46
C ILE A 30 12.00 3.97 20.73
N GLU A 31 10.75 3.54 20.78
CA GLU A 31 9.64 4.17 20.07
C GLU A 31 8.49 4.46 21.00
N TYR A 32 7.66 5.38 20.60
CA TYR A 32 6.33 5.62 21.18
C TYR A 32 5.34 5.86 20.05
N SER A 33 4.08 5.54 20.26
CA SER A 33 3.03 5.77 19.30
C SER A 33 2.21 7.01 19.63
N THR A 34 1.60 7.58 18.62
CA THR A 34 0.52 8.57 18.77
C THR A 34 -0.60 8.22 17.80
N THR A 35 -1.81 8.62 18.12
CA THR A 35 -2.96 8.43 17.24
C THR A 35 -3.43 9.77 16.66
N ASN A 36 -4.10 9.72 15.51
CA ASN A 36 -4.80 10.87 14.90
C ASN A 36 -3.95 12.12 14.68
N GLN A 37 -2.74 11.95 14.10
CA GLN A 37 -1.89 13.07 13.67
C GLN A 37 -1.40 14.02 14.78
N THR A 38 -1.62 13.70 16.04
CA THR A 38 -1.14 14.54 17.15
C THR A 38 0.38 14.75 17.12
N PHE A 39 1.11 13.82 16.46
CA PHE A 39 2.55 13.94 16.25
C PHE A 39 2.95 15.16 15.40
N LEU A 40 2.11 15.60 14.45
CA LEU A 40 2.39 16.74 13.59
C LEU A 40 2.46 18.07 14.36
N GLN A 41 1.81 18.12 15.51
CA GLN A 41 1.77 19.28 16.39
C GLN A 41 2.72 19.14 17.59
N SER A 42 3.42 18.00 17.70
CA SER A 42 4.31 17.73 18.83
C SER A 42 5.67 18.43 18.65
N PRO A 43 6.03 19.40 19.49
CA PRO A 43 7.35 20.04 19.46
C PRO A 43 8.49 19.06 19.80
N GLU A 44 8.19 17.93 20.40
CA GLU A 44 9.16 16.88 20.72
C GLU A 44 9.60 16.14 19.46
N ILE A 45 8.69 15.98 18.51
CA ILE A 45 8.96 15.34 17.22
C ILE A 45 9.55 16.33 16.23
N PHE A 46 8.99 17.54 16.16
CA PHE A 46 9.38 18.57 15.22
C PHE A 46 9.83 19.82 15.96
N SER A 47 11.13 19.98 16.16
CA SER A 47 11.72 21.17 16.79
C SER A 47 11.60 22.45 15.94
N ALA A 48 11.26 22.32 14.68
CA ALA A 48 10.99 23.39 13.74
C ALA A 48 10.05 22.89 12.65
N THR A 49 9.39 23.81 11.91
CA THR A 49 8.60 23.44 10.73
C THR A 49 9.52 22.88 9.64
N PRO A 50 9.23 21.69 9.10
CA PRO A 50 9.97 21.15 7.96
C PRO A 50 9.82 22.01 6.71
N ASP A 51 10.82 21.99 5.83
CA ASP A 51 10.73 22.62 4.52
C ASP A 51 9.90 21.79 3.55
N VAL A 52 9.97 20.46 3.66
CA VAL A 52 9.23 19.51 2.83
C VAL A 52 8.85 18.32 3.68
N VAL A 53 7.62 17.87 3.53
CA VAL A 53 7.12 16.60 4.10
C VAL A 53 6.59 15.72 2.98
N ILE A 54 7.00 14.46 2.98
CA ILE A 54 6.61 13.48 1.96
C ILE A 54 6.13 12.23 2.67
N SER A 55 4.87 11.87 2.44
CA SER A 55 4.29 10.60 2.91
C SER A 55 4.21 9.61 1.75
N VAL A 56 4.79 8.44 1.94
CA VAL A 56 4.86 7.34 0.95
C VAL A 56 4.10 6.14 1.48
N GLY A 57 3.19 5.60 0.69
CA GLY A 57 2.43 4.39 1.01
C GLY A 57 2.11 3.59 -0.24
N PHE A 58 1.63 2.38 -0.07
CA PHE A 58 1.31 1.50 -1.19
C PHE A 58 0.09 1.98 -1.98
N LYS A 59 0.09 1.66 -3.27
CA LYS A 59 -1.10 1.83 -4.12
C LYS A 59 -2.17 0.79 -3.78
N PRO A 60 -3.45 1.08 -4.07
CA PRO A 60 -4.51 0.09 -3.95
C PRO A 60 -4.18 -1.21 -4.69
N GLY A 61 -4.42 -2.34 -4.05
CA GLY A 61 -4.16 -3.67 -4.61
C GLY A 61 -2.72 -4.19 -4.50
N VAL A 62 -1.78 -3.37 -4.05
CA VAL A 62 -0.41 -3.82 -3.76
C VAL A 62 -0.37 -4.52 -2.40
N THR A 63 0.41 -5.59 -2.30
CA THR A 63 0.60 -6.31 -1.03
C THR A 63 1.47 -5.52 -0.07
N ASP A 64 0.89 -5.17 1.08
CA ASP A 64 1.56 -4.52 2.21
C ASP A 64 1.92 -5.57 3.27
N ASN A 65 3.15 -6.08 3.25
CA ASN A 65 3.58 -7.10 4.20
C ASN A 65 3.70 -6.58 5.65
N PRO A 66 4.26 -5.37 5.90
CA PRO A 66 4.21 -4.76 7.24
C PRO A 66 2.78 -4.56 7.74
N GLY A 67 1.86 -4.10 6.88
CA GLY A 67 0.45 -3.94 7.21
C GLY A 67 -0.21 -5.26 7.59
N LYS A 68 0.09 -6.35 6.87
CA LYS A 68 -0.40 -7.69 7.23
C LYS A 68 0.12 -8.17 8.57
N ALA A 69 1.41 -7.98 8.85
CA ALA A 69 1.97 -8.35 10.15
C ALA A 69 1.34 -7.54 11.29
N ALA A 70 1.12 -6.25 11.08
CA ALA A 70 0.41 -5.39 12.03
C ALA A 70 -1.04 -5.85 12.24
N LEU A 71 -1.74 -6.28 11.18
CA LEU A 71 -3.10 -6.81 11.25
C LEU A 71 -3.17 -8.12 12.06
N ASP A 72 -2.19 -9.00 11.92
CA ASP A 72 -2.12 -10.24 12.69
C ASP A 72 -1.93 -9.94 14.19
N GLY A 73 -1.06 -8.98 14.54
CA GLY A 73 -0.92 -8.47 15.90
C GLY A 73 -2.21 -7.83 16.42
N PHE A 74 -2.84 -6.99 15.60
CA PHE A 74 -4.11 -6.34 15.92
C PHE A 74 -5.22 -7.35 16.24
N ARG A 75 -5.39 -8.38 15.42
CA ARG A 75 -6.36 -9.47 15.65
C ARG A 75 -6.07 -10.30 16.90
N THR A 76 -4.80 -10.40 17.30
CA THR A 76 -4.42 -11.07 18.53
C THR A 76 -4.88 -10.30 19.75
N ILE A 77 -4.79 -8.97 19.73
CA ILE A 77 -5.25 -8.09 20.81
C ILE A 77 -6.77 -7.88 20.77
N PHE A 78 -7.34 -7.80 19.57
CA PHE A 78 -8.75 -7.59 19.33
C PHE A 78 -9.39 -8.78 18.59
N PRO A 79 -9.59 -9.93 19.28
CA PRO A 79 -10.07 -11.16 18.62
C PRO A 79 -11.51 -11.05 18.06
N ASN A 80 -12.25 -10.03 18.48
CA ASN A 80 -13.60 -9.74 18.00
C ASN A 80 -13.64 -8.69 16.87
N ALA A 81 -12.48 -8.23 16.39
CA ALA A 81 -12.43 -7.32 15.23
C ALA A 81 -13.06 -7.98 14.00
N SER A 82 -13.73 -7.17 13.19
CA SER A 82 -14.34 -7.63 11.93
C SER A 82 -13.33 -8.39 11.06
N PRO A 83 -13.73 -9.49 10.40
CA PRO A 83 -12.91 -10.13 9.37
C PRO A 83 -12.47 -9.20 8.25
N ASP A 84 -13.27 -8.14 8.00
CA ASP A 84 -12.98 -7.11 6.99
C ASP A 84 -11.99 -6.03 7.47
N SER A 85 -11.56 -6.11 8.76
CA SER A 85 -10.53 -5.21 9.27
C SER A 85 -9.24 -5.37 8.48
N ASP A 86 -8.61 -4.25 8.16
CA ASP A 86 -7.37 -4.20 7.37
C ASP A 86 -6.46 -3.06 7.86
N ILE A 87 -5.15 -3.22 7.70
CA ILE A 87 -4.16 -2.24 8.07
C ILE A 87 -3.23 -1.99 6.90
N SER A 88 -3.02 -0.73 6.57
CA SER A 88 -2.04 -0.30 5.57
C SER A 88 -0.97 0.56 6.21
N THR A 89 0.26 0.45 5.72
CA THR A 89 1.39 1.21 6.24
C THR A 89 1.82 2.33 5.31
N TYR A 90 2.43 3.36 5.89
CA TYR A 90 3.08 4.43 5.16
C TYR A 90 4.28 4.95 5.95
N ILE A 91 5.17 5.65 5.27
CA ILE A 91 6.31 6.33 5.89
C ILE A 91 6.24 7.81 5.55
N THR A 92 6.31 8.65 6.58
CA THR A 92 6.42 10.10 6.42
C THR A 92 7.85 10.55 6.64
N TYR A 93 8.39 11.28 5.69
CA TYR A 93 9.72 11.87 5.72
C TYR A 93 9.61 13.39 5.87
N ALA A 94 10.27 13.94 6.90
CA ALA A 94 10.39 15.38 7.10
C ALA A 94 11.82 15.85 6.80
N PHE A 95 11.94 16.81 5.90
CA PHE A 95 13.20 17.39 5.44
C PHE A 95 13.35 18.82 5.94
N TYR A 96 14.58 19.18 6.33
CA TYR A 96 14.99 20.48 6.82
C TYR A 96 16.22 20.95 6.06
N GLY A 97 16.34 22.25 5.85
CA GLY A 97 17.50 22.85 5.17
C GLY A 97 17.48 22.61 3.66
N VAL A 98 16.31 22.43 3.07
CA VAL A 98 16.12 22.30 1.62
C VAL A 98 16.21 23.70 1.00
N ASN A 99 17.44 24.16 0.74
CA ASN A 99 17.73 25.54 0.30
C ASN A 99 17.43 25.79 -1.19
N GLY A 100 16.32 25.28 -1.71
CA GLY A 100 15.91 25.47 -3.11
C GLY A 100 16.77 24.76 -4.16
N GLN A 101 17.71 23.89 -3.72
CA GLN A 101 18.57 23.12 -4.62
C GLN A 101 17.86 21.89 -5.22
N ALA A 102 16.74 21.47 -4.63
CA ALA A 102 15.92 20.36 -5.11
C ALA A 102 14.44 20.70 -4.91
N THR A 103 13.61 20.37 -5.90
CA THR A 103 12.15 20.49 -5.75
C THR A 103 11.59 19.37 -4.88
N PRO A 104 10.45 19.57 -4.20
CA PRO A 104 9.79 18.52 -3.43
C PRO A 104 9.54 17.25 -4.25
N GLU A 105 9.16 17.40 -5.53
CA GLU A 105 8.90 16.29 -6.45
C GLU A 105 10.18 15.52 -6.79
N PHE A 106 11.31 16.23 -6.95
CA PHE A 106 12.60 15.57 -7.17
C PHE A 106 13.00 14.74 -5.96
N ILE A 107 12.85 15.28 -4.75
CA ILE A 107 13.12 14.55 -3.49
C ILE A 107 12.22 13.32 -3.42
N ALA A 108 10.90 13.49 -3.63
CA ALA A 108 9.92 12.41 -3.61
C ALA A 108 10.30 11.28 -4.59
N SER A 109 10.72 11.63 -5.81
CA SER A 109 11.09 10.65 -6.84
C SER A 109 12.23 9.70 -6.43
N LYS A 110 12.97 10.02 -5.38
CA LYS A 110 14.06 9.21 -4.83
C LYS A 110 13.65 8.33 -3.65
N LEU A 111 12.42 8.54 -3.13
CA LEU A 111 11.95 7.88 -1.91
C LEU A 111 11.00 6.73 -2.18
N TYR A 112 10.36 6.69 -3.34
CA TYR A 112 9.31 5.69 -3.60
C TYR A 112 9.41 5.09 -5.01
N ASN A 113 8.89 3.88 -5.14
CA ASN A 113 8.72 3.21 -6.42
C ASN A 113 7.33 3.53 -6.98
N ASN A 114 7.26 4.39 -7.98
CA ASN A 114 6.01 4.85 -8.58
C ASN A 114 5.15 3.74 -9.24
N LEU A 115 5.67 2.53 -9.41
CA LEU A 115 4.89 1.39 -9.93
C LEU A 115 3.97 0.81 -8.85
N ILE A 116 4.44 0.74 -7.60
CA ILE A 116 3.74 0.07 -6.49
C ILE A 116 3.38 1.01 -5.34
N GLU A 117 3.99 2.21 -5.29
CA GLU A 117 3.79 3.18 -4.23
C GLU A 117 3.23 4.49 -4.77
N ARG A 118 2.70 5.30 -3.88
CA ARG A 118 2.24 6.67 -4.10
C ARG A 118 2.83 7.59 -3.05
N ALA A 119 3.06 8.83 -3.42
CA ALA A 119 3.54 9.86 -2.52
C ALA A 119 2.57 11.02 -2.45
N VAL A 120 2.43 11.61 -1.26
CA VAL A 120 1.75 12.87 -1.02
C VAL A 120 2.78 13.84 -0.47
N ILE A 121 2.84 15.04 -1.04
CA ILE A 121 3.90 16.01 -0.80
C ILE A 121 3.30 17.29 -0.23
N SER A 122 3.89 17.83 0.84
CA SER A 122 3.67 19.21 1.29
C SER A 122 4.98 19.98 1.28
N ASP A 123 4.92 21.18 0.75
CA ASP A 123 5.98 22.16 0.84
C ASP A 123 5.94 22.96 2.17
N ASN A 124 6.87 23.88 2.33
CA ASN A 124 7.00 24.69 3.54
C ASN A 124 5.75 25.56 3.80
N GLU A 125 5.10 26.07 2.76
CA GLU A 125 3.90 26.90 2.92
C GLU A 125 2.74 26.09 3.47
N MET A 126 2.51 24.90 2.93
CA MET A 126 1.49 23.96 3.42
C MET A 126 1.79 23.53 4.86
N CYS A 127 3.05 23.22 5.17
CA CYS A 127 3.47 22.84 6.52
C CYS A 127 3.26 23.97 7.54
N ASN A 128 3.60 25.21 7.20
CA ASN A 128 3.38 26.39 8.05
C ASN A 128 1.90 26.67 8.31
N ASN A 129 1.03 26.36 7.36
CA ASN A 129 -0.42 26.51 7.49
C ASN A 129 -1.08 25.35 8.22
N GLY A 130 -0.32 24.37 8.72
CA GLY A 130 -0.83 23.18 9.40
C GLY A 130 -1.48 22.16 8.46
N ASN A 131 -1.35 22.36 7.14
CA ASN A 131 -1.85 21.44 6.10
C ASN A 131 -0.78 20.40 5.79
N TRP A 132 -0.68 19.40 6.65
CA TRP A 132 0.24 18.29 6.44
C TRP A 132 -0.41 17.25 5.53
N PRO A 133 0.33 16.70 4.54
CA PRO A 133 -0.25 15.73 3.62
C PRO A 133 -0.53 14.43 4.34
N MET A 134 -1.78 14.05 4.34
CA MET A 134 -2.19 12.73 4.77
C MET A 134 -2.25 11.80 3.57
N ILE A 135 -1.65 10.65 3.75
CA ILE A 135 -1.92 9.54 2.86
C ILE A 135 -3.28 8.95 3.26
N GLU A 136 -4.17 8.83 2.31
CA GLU A 136 -5.48 8.21 2.54
C GLU A 136 -5.33 6.69 2.59
N TYR A 137 -6.28 6.01 3.23
CA TYR A 137 -6.35 4.56 3.18
C TYR A 137 -6.49 4.09 1.71
N PRO A 138 -5.68 3.08 1.26
CA PRO A 138 -5.76 2.60 -0.12
C PRO A 138 -7.01 1.72 -0.29
N GLU A 139 -8.14 2.32 -0.65
CA GLU A 139 -9.35 1.55 -0.96
C GLU A 139 -9.05 0.53 -2.05
N LYS A 140 -9.38 -0.74 -1.77
CA LYS A 140 -9.25 -1.79 -2.78
C LYS A 140 -10.19 -1.47 -3.93
N PRO A 141 -9.70 -1.46 -5.19
CA PRO A 141 -10.60 -1.31 -6.32
C PRO A 141 -11.65 -2.42 -6.25
N PRO A 142 -12.91 -2.15 -6.65
CA PRO A 142 -13.93 -3.17 -6.69
C PRO A 142 -13.37 -4.36 -7.49
N GLN A 143 -13.38 -5.54 -6.90
CA GLN A 143 -13.00 -6.75 -7.62
C GLN A 143 -14.09 -6.99 -8.67
N GLU A 144 -13.83 -6.54 -9.88
CA GLU A 144 -14.56 -7.07 -11.04
C GLU A 144 -14.14 -8.54 -11.18
N PHE A 145 -14.95 -9.43 -10.62
CA PHE A 145 -14.85 -10.84 -10.96
C PHE A 145 -15.19 -10.97 -12.45
N LYS A 146 -14.17 -10.92 -13.29
CA LYS A 146 -14.36 -11.35 -14.68
C LYS A 146 -14.85 -12.79 -14.61
N GLN A 147 -16.05 -13.03 -15.11
CA GLN A 147 -16.57 -14.38 -15.27
C GLN A 147 -15.51 -15.20 -16.02
N PRO A 148 -15.24 -16.44 -15.59
CA PRO A 148 -14.32 -17.32 -16.33
C PRO A 148 -14.76 -17.37 -17.80
N ALA A 149 -13.87 -17.02 -18.71
CA ALA A 149 -14.15 -17.14 -20.13
C ALA A 149 -13.90 -18.60 -20.54
N HIS A 150 -14.90 -19.22 -21.17
CA HIS A 150 -14.69 -20.48 -21.85
C HIS A 150 -13.97 -20.23 -23.17
N ILE A 151 -12.79 -20.80 -23.31
CA ILE A 151 -11.99 -20.70 -24.52
C ILE A 151 -12.18 -21.97 -25.32
N ASN A 152 -12.63 -21.82 -26.58
CA ASN A 152 -12.69 -22.95 -27.50
C ASN A 152 -11.25 -23.31 -27.94
N LEU A 153 -10.84 -24.53 -27.66
CA LEU A 153 -9.54 -25.06 -28.10
C LEU A 153 -9.63 -25.91 -29.37
N GLU A 154 -10.82 -26.17 -29.92
CA GLU A 154 -11.04 -26.85 -31.20
C GLU A 154 -10.76 -25.88 -32.37
N ILE A 155 -9.54 -25.41 -32.51
CA ILE A 155 -9.07 -24.40 -33.45
C ILE A 155 -7.79 -24.88 -34.16
N SER A 156 -7.42 -24.21 -35.24
CA SER A 156 -6.22 -24.53 -36.04
C SER A 156 -4.92 -24.16 -35.31
N ASP A 157 -3.82 -24.65 -35.84
CA ASP A 157 -2.47 -24.38 -35.31
C ASP A 157 -2.13 -22.87 -35.30
N ASP A 158 -2.52 -22.15 -36.34
CA ASP A 158 -2.30 -20.70 -36.44
C ASP A 158 -3.14 -19.94 -35.39
N GLU A 159 -4.39 -20.34 -35.17
CA GLU A 159 -5.27 -19.76 -34.16
C GLU A 159 -4.81 -20.09 -32.75
N LEU A 160 -4.18 -21.26 -32.50
CA LEU A 160 -3.56 -21.58 -31.20
C LEU A 160 -2.38 -20.66 -30.89
N ILE A 161 -1.57 -20.31 -31.89
CA ILE A 161 -0.48 -19.35 -31.73
C ILE A 161 -1.05 -17.95 -31.42
N GLU A 162 -2.04 -17.50 -32.21
CA GLU A 162 -2.71 -16.22 -31.98
C GLU A 162 -3.34 -16.13 -30.60
N LEU A 163 -3.99 -17.22 -30.14
CA LEU A 163 -4.56 -17.30 -28.78
C LEU A 163 -3.47 -17.17 -27.71
N SER A 164 -2.32 -17.81 -27.90
CA SER A 164 -1.18 -17.68 -26.96
C SER A 164 -0.64 -16.27 -26.90
N GLU A 165 -0.50 -15.59 -28.04
CA GLU A 165 0.00 -14.22 -28.12
C GLU A 165 -1.00 -13.20 -27.54
N THR A 166 -2.27 -13.27 -27.94
CA THR A 166 -3.31 -12.34 -27.48
C THR A 166 -3.68 -12.55 -26.00
N GLY A 167 -3.64 -13.81 -25.55
CA GLY A 167 -3.85 -14.19 -24.15
C GLY A 167 -2.64 -13.98 -23.25
N LEU A 168 -1.49 -13.51 -23.79
CA LEU A 168 -0.22 -13.34 -23.09
C LEU A 168 0.24 -14.61 -22.35
N LEU A 169 -0.04 -15.79 -22.92
CA LEU A 169 0.29 -17.08 -22.31
C LEU A 169 1.78 -17.43 -22.46
N ALA A 170 2.46 -16.82 -23.43
CA ALA A 170 3.86 -17.07 -23.76
C ALA A 170 4.19 -18.54 -24.05
N LEU A 171 3.23 -19.28 -24.61
CA LEU A 171 3.34 -20.70 -24.95
C LEU A 171 3.64 -20.87 -26.44
N ASN A 172 4.50 -21.83 -26.78
CA ASN A 172 4.73 -22.21 -28.16
C ASN A 172 3.65 -23.18 -28.67
N LEU A 173 3.66 -23.49 -30.01
CA LEU A 173 2.65 -24.33 -30.61
C LEU A 173 2.58 -25.74 -30.02
N GLU A 174 3.71 -26.36 -29.67
CA GLU A 174 3.74 -27.70 -29.13
C GLU A 174 3.11 -27.75 -27.72
N GLU A 175 3.37 -26.73 -26.91
CA GLU A 175 2.76 -26.55 -25.60
C GLU A 175 1.25 -26.30 -25.69
N MET A 176 0.81 -25.46 -26.63
CA MET A 176 -0.61 -25.22 -26.90
C MET A 176 -1.33 -26.47 -27.39
N LYS A 177 -0.69 -27.30 -28.23
CA LYS A 177 -1.23 -28.60 -28.66
C LYS A 177 -1.31 -29.60 -27.51
N THR A 178 -0.39 -29.57 -26.59
CA THR A 178 -0.42 -30.42 -25.40
C THR A 178 -1.64 -30.06 -24.53
N ILE A 179 -1.90 -28.75 -24.34
CA ILE A 179 -3.10 -28.27 -23.65
C ILE A 179 -4.38 -28.68 -24.39
N GLN A 180 -4.41 -28.46 -25.71
CA GLN A 180 -5.55 -28.85 -26.55
C GLN A 180 -5.88 -30.34 -26.43
N SER A 181 -4.87 -31.23 -26.50
CA SER A 181 -5.09 -32.67 -26.37
C SER A 181 -5.55 -33.07 -24.98
N HIS A 182 -4.99 -32.45 -23.93
CA HIS A 182 -5.40 -32.74 -22.53
C HIS A 182 -6.89 -32.47 -22.30
N TYR A 183 -7.36 -31.29 -22.70
CA TYR A 183 -8.79 -30.95 -22.53
C TYR A 183 -9.74 -31.68 -23.49
N ARG A 184 -9.23 -32.19 -24.62
CA ARG A 184 -10.01 -33.04 -25.50
C ARG A 184 -10.22 -34.42 -24.93
N ASP A 185 -9.24 -34.98 -24.23
CA ASP A 185 -9.31 -36.30 -23.62
C ASP A 185 -10.13 -36.32 -22.30
N GLU A 186 -10.34 -35.16 -21.66
CA GLU A 186 -11.16 -35.01 -20.45
C GLU A 186 -12.63 -34.64 -20.74
N SER A 187 -13.03 -34.45 -21.99
CA SER A 187 -14.40 -34.10 -22.41
C SER A 187 -15.17 -35.33 -22.84
#